data_036312b225f411351acdf138cd1664bf
#
_entry.id   036312b225f411351acdf138cd1664bf
#
_cell.length_a   1.000
_cell.length_b   1.000
_cell.length_c   1.000
_cell.angle_alpha   90.00
_cell.angle_beta   90.00
_cell.angle_gamma   90.00
#
_symmetry.space_group_name_H-M   'P 1'
#
loop_
_entity.id
_entity.type
_entity.pdbx_description
1 polymer ?
#
loop_
_entity_poly.entity_id
_entity_poly.type
_entity_poly.pdbx_seq_one_letter_code
_entity_poly.pdbx_strand_id
1 'polypeptide(L)'
;DPETTQGLAKPFYEEVAALLESKNDPHYNSALVECYSYLGYYYLLAIENPALKAEAKANKDKSIEYWSKILAIDPANATAKRALDGIK
;
A
#
# COMPACT_ATOMS: atom_id res chain seq x y z
N ASP A 1 -4.79 -4.83 -13.28
CA ASP A 1 -4.74 -6.12 -12.61
C ASP A 1 -6.05 -6.39 -11.89
N PRO A 2 -6.88 -7.31 -12.44
CA PRO A 2 -8.18 -7.61 -11.84
C PRO A 2 -8.10 -8.06 -10.38
N GLU A 3 -7.05 -8.82 -10.04
CA GLU A 3 -6.83 -9.30 -8.69
C GLU A 3 -6.64 -8.13 -7.72
N THR A 4 -5.80 -7.18 -8.07
CA THR A 4 -5.57 -5.99 -7.25
C THR A 4 -6.84 -5.16 -7.12
N THR A 5 -7.56 -4.97 -8.24
CA THR A 5 -8.80 -4.19 -8.26
C THR A 5 -9.87 -4.83 -7.38
N GLN A 6 -9.97 -6.16 -7.40
CA GLN A 6 -10.96 -6.88 -6.61
C GLN A 6 -10.52 -7.06 -5.16
N GLY A 7 -9.23 -6.87 -4.87
CA GLY A 7 -8.70 -7.01 -3.52
C GLY A 7 -8.66 -8.44 -3.03
N LEU A 8 -8.56 -9.42 -3.93
CA LEU A 8 -8.58 -10.83 -3.55
C LEU A 8 -7.42 -11.22 -2.64
N ALA A 9 -6.25 -10.65 -2.86
CA ALA A 9 -5.06 -10.92 -2.06
C ALA A 9 -4.87 -9.94 -0.90
N LYS A 10 -5.74 -8.94 -0.78
CA LYS A 10 -5.59 -7.89 0.23
C LYS A 10 -5.48 -8.43 1.65
N PRO A 11 -6.37 -9.32 2.11
CA PRO A 11 -6.24 -9.86 3.48
C PRO A 11 -4.92 -10.59 3.71
N PHE A 12 -4.45 -11.32 2.70
CA PHE A 12 -3.17 -12.02 2.78
C PHE A 12 -2.01 -11.04 3.01
N TYR A 13 -1.96 -9.98 2.21
CA TYR A 13 -0.88 -8.99 2.34
C TYR A 13 -0.97 -8.22 3.65
N GLU A 14 -2.19 -7.96 4.15
CA GLU A 14 -2.36 -7.31 5.45
C GLU A 14 -1.82 -8.18 6.57
N GLU A 15 -2.11 -9.48 6.54
CA GLU A 15 -1.63 -10.43 7.55
C GLU A 15 -0.11 -10.57 7.49
N VAL A 16 0.45 -10.72 6.29
CA VAL A 16 1.89 -10.87 6.14
C VAL A 16 2.61 -9.61 6.60
N ALA A 17 2.12 -8.44 6.22
CA ALA A 17 2.73 -7.18 6.64
C ALA A 17 2.73 -7.05 8.17
N ALA A 18 1.59 -7.37 8.81
CA ALA A 18 1.50 -7.29 10.28
C ALA A 18 2.49 -8.26 10.94
N LEU A 19 2.61 -9.46 10.40
CA LEU A 19 3.55 -10.46 10.93
C LEU A 19 4.98 -9.99 10.82
N LEU A 20 5.36 -9.47 9.64
CA LEU A 20 6.73 -9.00 9.41
C LEU A 20 7.05 -7.76 10.23
N GLU A 21 6.08 -6.86 10.40
CA GLU A 21 6.26 -5.70 11.27
C GLU A 21 6.52 -6.11 12.71
N SER A 22 5.85 -7.15 13.18
CA SER A 22 6.01 -7.63 14.55
C SER A 22 7.41 -8.18 14.82
N LYS A 23 8.10 -8.64 13.79
CA LYS A 23 9.46 -9.17 13.91
C LYS A 23 10.50 -8.07 14.06
N ASN A 24 10.20 -6.88 13.58
CA ASN A 24 11.08 -5.71 13.66
C ASN A 24 12.52 -6.03 13.24
N ASP A 25 12.67 -6.71 12.10
CA ASP A 25 13.96 -7.17 11.60
C ASP A 25 14.17 -6.63 10.18
N PRO A 26 15.25 -5.85 9.94
CA PRO A 26 15.53 -5.30 8.60
C PRO A 26 15.67 -6.37 7.51
N HIS A 27 15.92 -7.61 7.89
CA HIS A 27 15.97 -8.72 6.95
C HIS A 27 14.68 -8.83 6.13
N TYR A 28 13.55 -8.41 6.70
CA TYR A 28 12.24 -8.49 6.05
C TYR A 28 11.83 -7.22 5.31
N ASN A 29 12.71 -6.22 5.22
CA ASN A 29 12.34 -4.93 4.58
C ASN A 29 11.88 -5.09 3.14
N SER A 30 12.56 -5.93 2.36
CA SER A 30 12.16 -6.20 0.98
C SER A 30 10.74 -6.75 0.87
N ALA A 31 10.42 -7.73 1.73
CA ALA A 31 9.10 -8.32 1.76
C ALA A 31 8.05 -7.32 2.22
N LEU A 32 8.39 -6.45 3.19
CA LEU A 32 7.48 -5.39 3.64
C LEU A 32 7.21 -4.38 2.51
N VAL A 33 8.22 -3.99 1.76
CA VAL A 33 8.03 -3.08 0.62
C VAL A 33 7.07 -3.70 -0.39
N GLU A 34 7.21 -5.00 -0.66
CA GLU A 34 6.30 -5.70 -1.55
C GLU A 34 4.85 -5.66 -1.04
N CYS A 35 4.64 -5.97 0.25
CA CYS A 35 3.32 -5.92 0.85
C CYS A 35 2.72 -4.52 0.81
N TYR A 36 3.50 -3.53 1.20
CA TYR A 36 3.04 -2.14 1.23
C TYR A 36 2.74 -1.63 -0.18
N SER A 37 3.53 -2.03 -1.18
CA SER A 37 3.30 -1.64 -2.58
C SER A 37 1.96 -2.18 -3.06
N TYR A 38 1.66 -3.45 -2.77
CA TYR A 38 0.38 -4.03 -3.13
C TYR A 38 -0.77 -3.27 -2.47
N LEU A 39 -0.67 -3.05 -1.17
CA LEU A 39 -1.74 -2.41 -0.40
C LEU A 39 -1.91 -0.94 -0.79
N GLY A 40 -0.79 -0.23 -0.98
CA GLY A 40 -0.85 1.16 -1.44
C GLY A 40 -1.53 1.27 -2.79
N TYR A 41 -1.20 0.36 -3.71
CA TYR A 41 -1.79 0.34 -5.04
C TYR A 41 -3.27 -0.02 -4.99
N TYR A 42 -3.63 -1.00 -4.15
CA TYR A 42 -5.04 -1.37 -3.97
C TYR A 42 -5.87 -0.15 -3.57
N TYR A 43 -5.43 0.58 -2.57
CA TYR A 43 -6.17 1.75 -2.10
C TYR A 43 -6.13 2.91 -3.10
N LEU A 44 -5.05 3.03 -3.87
CA LEU A 44 -4.96 4.03 -4.94
C LEU A 44 -6.03 3.79 -6.00
N LEU A 45 -6.19 2.54 -6.43
CA LEU A 45 -7.22 2.18 -7.39
C LEU A 45 -8.62 2.35 -6.79
N ALA A 46 -8.76 2.09 -5.49
CA ALA A 46 -10.05 2.24 -4.82
C ALA A 46 -10.54 3.69 -4.77
N ILE A 47 -9.62 4.66 -4.76
CA ILE A 47 -9.99 6.09 -4.80
C ILE A 47 -10.82 6.39 -6.03
N GLU A 48 -10.47 5.79 -7.17
CA GLU A 48 -11.11 6.06 -8.46
C GLU A 48 -12.30 5.16 -8.74
N ASN A 49 -12.57 4.19 -7.87
CA ASN A 49 -13.67 3.25 -8.07
C ASN A 49 -15.00 3.90 -7.69
N PRO A 50 -15.94 4.10 -8.67
CA PRO A 50 -17.22 4.74 -8.38
C PRO A 50 -18.04 4.02 -7.31
N ALA A 51 -17.90 2.71 -7.20
CA ALA A 51 -18.62 1.92 -6.19
C ALA A 51 -18.14 2.23 -4.77
N LEU A 52 -16.94 2.80 -4.64
CA LEU A 52 -16.33 3.12 -3.34
C LEU A 52 -16.19 4.62 -3.11
N LYS A 53 -17.00 5.41 -3.82
CA LYS A 53 -16.90 6.88 -3.77
C LYS A 53 -17.03 7.42 -2.34
N ALA A 54 -17.91 6.83 -1.54
CA ALA A 54 -18.12 7.29 -0.16
C ALA A 54 -16.89 7.08 0.72
N GLU A 55 -16.03 6.13 0.38
CA GLU A 55 -14.82 5.79 1.11
C GLU A 55 -13.56 6.42 0.50
N ALA A 56 -13.70 7.29 -0.50
CA ALA A 56 -12.55 7.82 -1.25
C ALA A 56 -11.52 8.48 -0.34
N LYS A 57 -11.96 9.28 0.63
CA LYS A 57 -11.04 9.94 1.55
C LYS A 57 -10.29 8.94 2.42
N ALA A 58 -11.00 7.95 2.97
CA ALA A 58 -10.38 6.92 3.79
C ALA A 58 -9.39 6.09 2.97
N ASN A 59 -9.74 5.75 1.72
CA ASN A 59 -8.86 5.02 0.82
C ASN A 59 -7.63 5.82 0.45
N LYS A 60 -7.78 7.13 0.25
CA LYS A 60 -6.66 8.03 0.00
C LYS A 60 -5.70 8.03 1.18
N ASP A 61 -6.22 8.18 2.39
CA ASP A 61 -5.39 8.18 3.60
C ASP A 61 -4.63 6.86 3.76
N LYS A 62 -5.29 5.73 3.48
CA LYS A 62 -4.65 4.42 3.54
C LYS A 62 -3.55 4.27 2.51
N SER A 63 -3.79 4.73 1.28
CA SER A 63 -2.79 4.66 0.23
C SER A 63 -1.55 5.48 0.61
N ILE A 64 -1.77 6.70 1.10
CA ILE A 64 -0.67 7.56 1.57
C ILE A 64 0.11 6.88 2.69
N GLU A 65 -0.58 6.25 3.63
CA GLU A 65 0.06 5.56 4.74
C GLU A 65 1.02 4.47 4.25
N TYR A 66 0.58 3.62 3.32
CA TYR A 66 1.43 2.53 2.83
C TYR A 66 2.61 3.02 2.02
N TRP A 67 2.40 4.00 1.13
CA TRP A 67 3.52 4.55 0.36
C TRP A 67 4.52 5.27 1.27
N SER A 68 4.05 5.94 2.31
CA SER A 68 4.92 6.59 3.29
C SER A 68 5.73 5.57 4.08
N LYS A 69 5.14 4.43 4.42
CA LYS A 69 5.86 3.33 5.09
C LYS A 69 7.01 2.81 4.22
N ILE A 70 6.80 2.74 2.91
CA ILE A 70 7.86 2.32 1.99
C ILE A 70 9.02 3.31 2.04
N LEU A 71 8.74 4.61 2.01
CA LEU A 71 9.78 5.62 2.06
C LEU A 71 10.52 5.64 3.40
N ALA A 72 9.88 5.19 4.47
CA ALA A 72 10.57 5.04 5.77
C ALA A 72 11.61 3.93 5.71
N ILE A 73 11.37 2.90 4.90
CA ILE A 73 12.32 1.78 4.70
C ILE A 73 13.35 2.13 3.63
N ASP A 74 12.88 2.71 2.53
CA ASP A 74 13.69 3.01 1.34
C ASP A 74 13.35 4.42 0.84
N PRO A 75 14.04 5.45 1.35
CA PRO A 75 13.75 6.84 0.98
C PRO A 75 13.94 7.14 -0.51
N ALA A 76 14.67 6.30 -1.22
CA ALA A 76 14.92 6.49 -2.66
C ALA A 76 13.91 5.76 -3.54
N ASN A 77 12.90 5.11 -2.96
CA ASN A 77 11.93 4.33 -3.73
C ASN A 77 11.14 5.22 -4.69
N ALA A 78 11.43 5.10 -5.99
CA ALA A 78 10.84 5.95 -7.01
C ALA A 78 9.34 5.71 -7.18
N THR A 79 8.89 4.46 -7.02
CA THR A 79 7.48 4.12 -7.17
C THR A 79 6.65 4.79 -6.07
N ALA A 80 7.12 4.72 -4.81
CA ALA A 80 6.42 5.36 -3.70
C ALA A 80 6.38 6.88 -3.85
N LYS A 81 7.47 7.48 -4.29
CA LYS A 81 7.52 8.94 -4.53
C LYS A 81 6.51 9.35 -5.59
N ARG A 82 6.46 8.61 -6.71
CA ARG A 82 5.51 8.93 -7.79
C ARG A 82 4.07 8.74 -7.35
N ALA A 83 3.81 7.68 -6.59
CA ALA A 83 2.45 7.45 -6.11
C ALA A 83 1.99 8.57 -5.19
N LEU A 84 2.84 9.01 -4.26
CA LEU A 84 2.49 10.10 -3.36
C LEU A 84 2.30 11.41 -4.11
N ASP A 85 3.13 11.70 -5.10
CA ASP A 85 2.98 12.92 -5.91
C ASP A 85 1.68 12.90 -6.69
N GLY A 86 1.28 11.74 -7.20
CA GLY A 86 0.04 11.60 -7.96
C GLY A 86 -1.21 11.71 -7.10
N ILE A 87 -1.12 11.34 -5.82
CA ILE A 87 -2.27 11.40 -4.89
C ILE A 87 -2.51 12.85 -4.42
N LYS A 88 -1.45 13.61 -4.27
CA LYS A 88 -1.56 15.02 -3.87
C LYS A 88 -2.22 15.82 -4.97
#